data_c0b1e1221fe41d43085063aa9a9c8631
#
_entry.id   c0b1e1221fe41d43085063aa9a9c8631
#
_cell.length_a   1.000
_cell.length_b   1.000
_cell.length_c   1.000
_cell.angle_alpha   90.00
_cell.angle_beta   90.00
_cell.angle_gamma   90.00
#
_symmetry.space_group_name_H-M   'P 1'
#
loop_
_entity.id
_entity.type
_entity.pdbx_description
1 polymer ?
#
loop_
_entity_poly.entity_id
_entity_poly.type
_entity_poly.pdbx_seq_one_letter_code
_entity_poly.pdbx_strand_id
1 'polypeptide(L)'
;MNTMKKHKTYKGKYSPKFPKKYKGNYNNIIYRSLWERKCMVYFDNNPNIISWSSEELAIPYFDSVTKTRRRYYPDFLITVMDNKGEKKTHLIEVKPAKHLKPPVAKQGK
;
A
#
# COMPACT_ATOMS: atom_id res chain seq x y z
N MET A 1 26.63 17.99 -2.32
CA MET A 1 26.18 17.53 -2.34
C MET A 1 25.69 17.03 -1.79
N ASN A 2 25.50 17.03 -1.95
CA ASN A 2 24.92 16.42 -1.56
C ASN A 2 24.42 15.79 -1.03
N THR A 3 24.55 15.81 -0.87
CA THR A 3 24.16 15.08 -0.52
C THR A 3 23.39 14.74 0.01
N MET A 4 23.13 14.70 0.10
CA MET A 4 22.39 14.22 0.54
C MET A 4 21.59 13.77 0.56
N LYS A 5 21.21 13.62 0.16
CA LYS A 5 20.50 13.10 -0.06
C LYS A 5 20.25 12.18 0.18
N LYS A 6 20.36 11.91 0.32
CA LYS A 6 20.33 10.82 0.50
C LYS A 6 19.39 10.27 1.29
N HIS A 7 19.19 10.05 2.00
CA HIS A 7 18.29 9.42 2.70
C HIS A 7 17.12 10.15 2.63
N LYS A 8 16.96 10.53 1.74
CA LYS A 8 15.95 11.12 1.65
C LYS A 8 14.82 10.46 1.47
N THR A 9 13.80 10.84 1.83
CA THR A 9 12.59 10.23 1.63
C THR A 9 12.20 10.59 0.26
N TYR A 10 11.85 9.66 -0.52
CA TYR A 10 11.40 9.89 -1.86
C TYR A 10 9.89 10.05 -1.83
N LYS A 11 9.47 11.07 -1.13
CA LYS A 11 8.06 11.31 -0.92
C LYS A 11 7.52 12.19 -2.04
N GLY A 12 6.33 11.91 -2.50
CA GLY A 12 5.73 12.71 -3.54
C GLY A 12 4.29 12.34 -3.79
N LYS A 13 3.68 13.00 -4.74
CA LYS A 13 2.31 12.71 -5.12
C LYS A 13 2.29 11.88 -6.37
N TYR A 14 1.41 10.90 -6.39
CA TYR A 14 1.20 10.06 -7.56
C TYR A 14 -0.05 10.50 -8.28
N SER A 15 0.05 10.72 -9.57
CA SER A 15 -1.10 11.06 -10.39
C SER A 15 -1.51 9.80 -11.16
N PRO A 16 -2.67 9.24 -10.87
CA PRO A 16 -3.04 7.99 -11.51
C PRO A 16 -3.35 8.18 -12.98
N LYS A 17 -2.93 7.20 -13.77
CA LYS A 17 -3.25 7.18 -15.18
C LYS A 17 -4.71 6.82 -15.37
N PHE A 18 -5.25 6.01 -14.47
CA PHE A 18 -6.64 5.60 -14.52
C PHE A 18 -7.34 5.98 -13.22
N PRO A 19 -7.72 7.26 -13.08
CA PRO A 19 -8.26 7.75 -11.80
C PRO A 19 -9.51 7.01 -11.35
N LYS A 20 -10.27 6.45 -12.27
CA LYS A 20 -11.49 5.75 -11.91
C LYS A 20 -11.23 4.47 -11.14
N LYS A 21 -10.02 3.94 -11.23
CA LYS A 21 -9.65 2.75 -10.47
C LYS A 21 -9.35 3.09 -9.02
N TYR A 22 -8.98 4.32 -8.74
CA TYR A 22 -8.57 4.69 -7.39
C TYR A 22 -9.80 4.93 -6.51
N LYS A 23 -9.83 4.27 -5.36
CA LYS A 23 -10.92 4.43 -4.40
C LYS A 23 -10.48 5.39 -3.33
N GLY A 24 -10.85 6.64 -3.48
CA GLY A 24 -10.50 7.67 -2.53
C GLY A 24 -10.20 8.96 -3.26
N ASN A 25 -9.41 9.80 -2.63
CA ASN A 25 -9.10 11.10 -3.21
C ASN A 25 -7.90 10.97 -4.15
N TYR A 26 -8.16 10.81 -5.43
CA TYR A 26 -7.10 10.60 -6.40
C TYR A 26 -6.24 11.84 -6.63
N ASN A 27 -6.64 12.97 -6.08
CA ASN A 27 -5.84 14.18 -6.17
C ASN A 27 -4.85 14.30 -5.02
N ASN A 28 -4.84 13.34 -4.11
CA ASN A 28 -3.97 13.42 -2.96
C ASN A 28 -3.40 12.05 -2.60
N ILE A 29 -2.81 11.39 -3.59
CA ILE A 29 -2.19 10.09 -3.37
C ILE A 29 -0.72 10.33 -3.10
N ILE A 30 -0.28 10.01 -1.89
CA ILE A 30 1.08 10.30 -1.45
C ILE A 30 1.87 9.00 -1.35
N TYR A 31 3.01 8.91 -2.02
CA TYR A 31 3.93 7.82 -1.78
C TYR A 31 5.04 8.32 -0.87
N ARG A 32 5.48 7.46 0.03
CA ARG A 32 6.51 7.83 0.99
C ARG A 32 7.81 7.09 0.73
N SER A 33 7.86 6.29 -0.33
CA SER A 33 9.06 5.59 -0.73
C SER A 33 8.94 5.24 -2.20
N LEU A 34 10.07 4.92 -2.82
CA LEU A 34 10.04 4.50 -4.21
C LEU A 34 9.37 3.15 -4.37
N TRP A 35 9.44 2.29 -3.34
CA TRP A 35 8.73 1.02 -3.39
C TRP A 35 7.24 1.24 -3.46
N GLU A 36 6.75 2.16 -2.66
CA GLU A 36 5.31 2.47 -2.70
C GLU A 36 4.93 3.01 -4.07
N ARG A 37 5.77 3.88 -4.63
CA ARG A 37 5.46 4.41 -5.95
C ARG A 37 5.42 3.32 -7.00
N LYS A 38 6.35 2.35 -6.93
CA LYS A 38 6.34 1.23 -7.86
C LYS A 38 5.06 0.42 -7.74
N CYS A 39 4.60 0.21 -6.51
CA CYS A 39 3.35 -0.49 -6.29
C CYS A 39 2.17 0.28 -6.91
N MET A 40 2.16 1.58 -6.73
CA MET A 40 1.08 2.41 -7.27
C MET A 40 1.03 2.33 -8.78
N VAL A 41 2.19 2.39 -9.43
CA VAL A 41 2.26 2.25 -10.88
C VAL A 41 1.71 0.89 -11.30
N TYR A 42 2.11 -0.15 -10.58
CA TYR A 42 1.66 -1.49 -10.89
C TYR A 42 0.14 -1.63 -10.73
N PHE A 43 -0.40 -1.14 -9.62
CA PHE A 43 -1.83 -1.25 -9.37
C PHE A 43 -2.63 -0.48 -10.43
N ASP A 44 -2.12 0.70 -10.77
CA ASP A 44 -2.80 1.57 -11.72
C ASP A 44 -2.86 0.96 -13.11
N ASN A 45 -1.77 0.30 -13.51
CA ASN A 45 -1.65 -0.18 -14.89
C ASN A 45 -2.06 -1.64 -15.11
N ASN A 46 -2.26 -2.40 -14.05
CA ASN A 46 -2.57 -3.81 -14.19
C ASN A 46 -4.08 -4.00 -14.43
N PRO A 47 -4.48 -4.53 -15.58
CA PRO A 47 -5.91 -4.66 -15.88
C PRO A 47 -6.65 -5.64 -14.97
N ASN A 48 -5.93 -6.55 -14.31
CA ASN A 48 -6.58 -7.46 -13.38
C ASN A 48 -6.91 -6.82 -12.05
N ILE A 49 -6.35 -5.65 -11.78
CA ILE A 49 -6.66 -4.91 -10.57
C ILE A 49 -7.79 -3.95 -10.90
N ILE A 50 -8.94 -4.20 -10.28
CA ILE A 50 -10.14 -3.43 -10.56
C ILE A 50 -10.07 -2.08 -9.89
N SER A 51 -9.59 -2.05 -8.65
CA SER A 51 -9.51 -0.82 -7.89
C SER A 51 -8.39 -0.92 -6.86
N TRP A 52 -7.94 0.22 -6.40
CA TRP A 52 -6.90 0.27 -5.37
C TRP A 52 -6.99 1.57 -4.59
N SER A 53 -6.45 1.58 -3.39
CA SER A 53 -6.37 2.79 -2.60
C SER A 53 -5.10 2.75 -1.75
N SER A 54 -4.66 3.93 -1.33
CA SER A 54 -3.46 4.07 -0.53
C SER A 54 -3.82 4.83 0.74
N GLU A 55 -3.68 4.15 1.87
CA GLU A 55 -3.90 4.77 3.19
C GLU A 55 -5.27 5.43 3.34
N GLU A 56 -6.27 4.94 2.62
CA GLU A 56 -7.60 5.50 2.73
C GLU A 56 -8.44 4.76 3.76
N LEU A 57 -8.09 3.52 4.06
CA LEU A 57 -8.84 2.70 4.99
C LEU A 57 -8.27 2.82 6.38
N ALA A 58 -9.10 3.12 7.35
CA ALA A 58 -8.69 3.16 8.75
C ALA A 58 -9.38 2.00 9.46
N ILE A 59 -8.61 1.11 10.06
CA ILE A 59 -9.14 -0.03 10.78
C ILE A 59 -8.98 0.24 12.27
N PRO A 60 -10.08 0.44 13.00
CA PRO A 60 -9.97 0.69 14.43
C PRO A 60 -9.63 -0.60 15.18
N TYR A 61 -8.83 -0.47 16.20
CA TYR A 61 -8.51 -1.61 17.04
C TYR A 61 -8.20 -1.09 18.45
N PHE A 62 -8.22 -2.02 19.40
CA PHE A 62 -7.92 -1.68 20.78
C PHE A 62 -6.51 -2.19 21.10
N ASP A 63 -5.66 -1.26 21.55
CA ASP A 63 -4.29 -1.62 21.92
C ASP A 63 -4.31 -1.97 23.41
N SER A 64 -4.16 -3.25 23.71
CA SER A 64 -4.24 -3.72 25.08
C SER A 64 -3.03 -3.32 25.93
N VAL A 65 -1.93 -2.95 25.29
CA VAL A 65 -0.76 -2.52 26.04
C VAL A 65 -0.96 -1.10 26.56
N THR A 66 -1.38 -0.18 25.71
CA THR A 66 -1.60 1.19 26.11
C THR A 66 -3.01 1.44 26.60
N LYS A 67 -3.91 0.45 26.43
CA LYS A 67 -5.31 0.57 26.84
C LYS A 67 -6.02 1.69 26.10
N THR A 68 -5.69 1.91 24.84
CA THR A 68 -6.30 2.97 24.05
C THR A 68 -6.83 2.43 22.76
N ARG A 69 -7.74 3.16 22.16
CA ARG A 69 -8.21 2.84 20.83
C ARG A 69 -7.28 3.47 19.82
N ARG A 70 -6.94 2.73 18.79
CA ARG A 70 -6.05 3.22 17.77
C ARG A 70 -6.63 2.90 16.40
N ARG A 71 -6.03 3.48 15.36
CA ARG A 71 -6.41 3.20 14.00
C ARG A 71 -5.19 2.70 13.25
N TYR A 72 -5.42 1.67 12.45
CA TYR A 72 -4.38 1.10 11.61
C TYR A 72 -4.70 1.45 10.17
N TYR A 73 -3.72 1.96 9.45
CA TYR A 73 -3.87 2.33 8.05
C TYR A 73 -2.99 1.41 7.22
N PRO A 74 -3.57 0.41 6.56
CA PRO A 74 -2.77 -0.43 5.65
C PRO A 74 -2.20 0.44 4.53
N ASP A 75 -1.04 0.05 4.01
CA ASP A 75 -0.44 0.81 2.93
C ASP A 75 -1.35 0.84 1.72
N PHE A 76 -1.87 -0.31 1.33
CA PHE A 76 -2.74 -0.38 0.15
C PHE A 76 -3.87 -1.37 0.34
N LEU A 77 -4.97 -1.07 -0.31
CA LEU A 77 -6.09 -1.99 -0.42
C LEU A 77 -6.33 -2.16 -1.92
N ILE A 78 -6.31 -3.38 -2.41
CA ILE A 78 -6.55 -3.62 -3.81
C ILE A 78 -7.68 -4.63 -3.99
N THR A 79 -8.41 -4.50 -5.08
CA THR A 79 -9.44 -5.47 -5.45
C THR A 79 -9.07 -6.02 -6.81
N VAL A 80 -8.97 -7.34 -6.89
CA VAL A 80 -8.58 -8.01 -8.12
C VAL A 80 -9.72 -8.91 -8.59
N MET A 81 -9.71 -9.22 -9.87
CA MET A 81 -10.66 -10.17 -10.45
C MET A 81 -9.92 -11.49 -10.60
N ASP A 82 -10.49 -12.56 -10.07
CA ASP A 82 -9.84 -13.87 -10.20
C ASP A 82 -10.31 -14.56 -11.50
N ASN A 83 -9.82 -15.78 -11.72
CA ASN A 83 -10.11 -16.51 -12.93
C ASN A 83 -11.59 -16.85 -13.08
N LYS A 84 -12.31 -16.86 -11.98
CA LYS A 84 -13.73 -17.20 -12.02
C LYS A 84 -14.63 -15.98 -12.15
N GLY A 85 -14.02 -14.80 -12.30
CA GLY A 85 -14.80 -13.57 -12.40
C GLY A 85 -15.21 -13.03 -11.04
N GLU A 86 -14.63 -13.53 -9.97
CA GLU A 86 -14.97 -13.05 -8.64
C GLU A 86 -13.98 -12.00 -8.18
N LYS A 87 -14.49 -11.02 -7.46
CA LYS A 87 -13.66 -9.96 -6.95
C LYS A 87 -13.11 -10.35 -5.59
N LYS A 88 -11.82 -10.12 -5.39
CA LYS A 88 -11.17 -10.39 -4.11
C LYS A 88 -10.39 -9.18 -3.69
N THR A 89 -10.49 -8.86 -2.41
CA THR A 89 -9.85 -7.67 -1.86
C THR A 89 -8.70 -8.09 -0.97
N HIS A 90 -7.56 -7.44 -1.15
CA HIS A 90 -6.34 -7.74 -0.40
C HIS A 90 -5.79 -6.49 0.25
N LEU A 91 -5.28 -6.66 1.46
CA LEU A 91 -4.52 -5.61 2.13
C LEU A 91 -3.05 -5.85 1.82
N ILE A 92 -2.36 -4.81 1.40
CA ILE A 92 -0.96 -4.92 1.03
C ILE A 92 -0.12 -4.02 1.94
N GLU A 93 0.95 -4.59 2.49
CA GLU A 93 1.89 -3.85 3.30
C GLU A 93 3.23 -3.86 2.59
N VAL A 94 3.83 -2.69 2.46
CA VAL A 94 5.14 -2.57 1.83
C VAL A 94 6.17 -2.39 2.93
N LYS A 95 7.16 -3.27 2.96
CA LYS A 95 8.19 -3.19 3.98
C LYS A 95 9.54 -2.94 3.34
N PRO A 96 10.35 -2.10 3.96
CA PRO A 96 11.71 -1.88 3.44
C PRO A 96 12.48 -3.17 3.41
N ALA A 97 13.35 -3.32 2.44
CA ALA A 97 14.10 -4.56 2.29
C ALA A 97 14.89 -4.92 3.54
N LYS A 98 15.41 -3.94 4.23
CA LYS A 98 16.19 -4.21 5.43
C LYS A 98 15.36 -4.81 6.55
N HIS A 99 14.05 -4.74 6.47
CA HIS A 99 13.18 -5.31 7.48
C HIS A 99 12.68 -6.69 7.09
N LEU A 100 13.03 -7.15 5.88
CA LEU A 100 12.58 -8.46 5.44
C LEU A 100 13.42 -9.52 6.09
N LYS A 101 12.79 -10.54 6.57
CA LYS A 101 13.48 -11.67 7.13
C LYS A 101 13.26 -12.86 6.24
N PRO A 102 14.18 -13.81 6.26
CA PRO A 102 13.97 -15.01 5.49
C PRO A 102 12.63 -15.60 5.88
N PRO A 103 11.91 -16.10 4.96
CA PRO A 103 10.63 -16.67 5.24
C PRO A 103 10.78 -17.98 5.93
N VAL A 104 11.21 -17.93 7.09
CA VAL A 104 11.39 -19.09 7.75
C VAL A 104 10.15 -19.49 8.17
N ALA A 105 10.00 -19.94 8.25
CA ALA A 105 8.99 -20.33 8.76
C ALA A 105 7.78 -20.02 8.65
N LYS A 106 7.57 -19.79 8.51
CA LYS A 106 6.68 -19.53 8.38
C LYS A 106 5.82 -19.98 8.16
N GLN A 107 5.81 -20.11 7.95
CA GLN A 107 5.21 -20.35 7.68
C GLN A 107 4.65 -21.10 7.74
N GLY A 108 4.74 -21.62 7.82
CA GLY A 108 4.20 -22.29 7.78
C GLY A 108 3.56 -22.68 7.79
N LYS A 109 3.50 -22.89 7.68
CA LYS A 109 2.86 -23.22 7.50
C LYS A 109 2.64 -23.55 7.49
#